data_408c1769f536935924c313ee693e5b00
#
_entry.id   408c1769f536935924c313ee693e5b00
#
_cell.length_a   1.000
_cell.length_b   1.000
_cell.length_c   1.000
_cell.angle_alpha   90.00
_cell.angle_beta   90.00
_cell.angle_gamma   90.00
#
_symmetry.space_group_name_H-M   'P 1'
#
loop_
_entity.id
_entity.type
_entity.pdbx_description
1 polymer ?
#
loop_
_entity_poly.entity_id
_entity_poly.type
_entity_poly.pdbx_seq_one_letter_code
_entity_poly.pdbx_strand_id
1 'polypeptide(L)'
;MKKELEIFMEIESLSGNGSQKVKQTLISENLSNEMEYLLDVCFNPFITTKLHKLNLNTHTPGRKYQRDPEEFWNTFKTLVEELKAAPAANDSLRQRAEDLLEHTFDPDSDVDLGIRKMLMKVLTKRMNIGLGAKLINKAVGSEIIPDPSLMLATDKQEEIETWDKIYCEEKYDGVRVIAMMNPDRSFSFYTRAFNELDSSKLSKIAKDLSTISDKAGHTNVFYDGELTDFDRKSVSGKVTQILKGTAPDNIDDNFLFNVFDLEDNATLEKGKGSVLYTERRRSLAETLNFLPEDSNIRLGQMWEVDSMEDTLIIYKDIVSKGGEGVICKNDHLYECKRSKSWIKLKEVNDCDLEVVGWYPGEGKREGFIGGLICTDQSKTLNVKIGAGFTDLDLETLSQNPDDLIGRIAAVQYNVPITDKHQNRSLFLPRFIEIRTDKMFPDDLSNLF
;
A
#
# COMPACT_ATOMS: atom_id res chain seq x y z
N MET A 1 30.52 3.15 -2.44
CA MET A 1 29.22 2.76 -3.05
C MET A 1 29.16 1.31 -3.58
N LYS A 2 30.21 0.73 -4.20
CA LYS A 2 30.15 -0.70 -4.63
C LYS A 2 29.87 -1.63 -3.45
N LYS A 3 30.57 -1.47 -2.34
CA LYS A 3 30.38 -2.25 -1.10
C LYS A 3 28.93 -2.17 -0.58
N GLU A 4 28.33 -0.99 -0.55
CA GLU A 4 26.97 -0.77 -0.07
C GLU A 4 25.93 -1.45 -0.97
N LEU A 5 26.13 -1.44 -2.29
CA LEU A 5 25.29 -2.16 -3.26
C LEU A 5 25.44 -3.68 -3.11
N GLU A 6 26.64 -4.19 -2.82
CA GLU A 6 26.89 -5.60 -2.52
C GLU A 6 26.14 -6.03 -1.23
N ILE A 7 26.13 -5.18 -0.20
CA ILE A 7 25.35 -5.42 1.02
C ILE A 7 23.84 -5.47 0.71
N PHE A 8 23.33 -4.58 -0.13
CA PHE A 8 21.92 -4.64 -0.55
C PHE A 8 21.60 -5.93 -1.33
N MET A 9 22.52 -6.43 -2.16
CA MET A 9 22.35 -7.71 -2.85
C MET A 9 22.34 -8.88 -1.86
N GLU A 10 23.21 -8.87 -0.86
CA GLU A 10 23.21 -9.85 0.22
C GLU A 10 21.88 -9.82 0.99
N ILE A 11 21.42 -8.62 1.39
CA ILE A 11 20.12 -8.44 2.06
C ILE A 11 18.97 -8.97 1.21
N GLU A 12 18.97 -8.74 -0.10
CA GLU A 12 17.95 -9.24 -1.02
C GLU A 12 17.91 -10.76 -1.07
N SER A 13 19.06 -11.41 -1.00
CA SER A 13 19.16 -12.88 -1.03
C SER A 13 18.62 -13.57 0.22
N LEU A 14 18.50 -12.83 1.34
CA LEU A 14 18.05 -13.37 2.62
C LEU A 14 16.52 -13.56 2.64
N SER A 15 16.10 -14.80 2.87
CA SER A 15 14.70 -15.18 3.03
C SER A 15 14.52 -16.13 4.22
N GLY A 16 13.27 -16.34 4.65
CA GLY A 16 12.95 -17.28 5.73
C GLY A 16 13.02 -16.72 7.15
N ASN A 17 12.86 -17.61 8.13
CA ASN A 17 12.83 -17.27 9.56
C ASN A 17 14.18 -16.71 10.03
N GLY A 18 14.12 -15.60 10.79
CA GLY A 18 15.32 -14.92 11.29
C GLY A 18 16.00 -13.96 10.32
N SER A 19 15.63 -13.93 9.04
CA SER A 19 16.23 -13.05 8.04
C SER A 19 16.20 -11.57 8.43
N GLN A 20 15.16 -11.10 9.12
CA GLN A 20 15.07 -9.71 9.57
C GLN A 20 16.18 -9.34 10.56
N LYS A 21 16.53 -10.25 11.49
CA LYS A 21 17.62 -10.00 12.45
C LYS A 21 18.97 -9.93 11.74
N VAL A 22 19.21 -10.81 10.77
CA VAL A 22 20.44 -10.80 9.95
C VAL A 22 20.52 -9.51 9.14
N LYS A 23 19.42 -9.07 8.52
CA LYS A 23 19.35 -7.79 7.80
C LYS A 23 19.65 -6.59 8.71
N GLN A 24 19.13 -6.59 9.94
CA GLN A 24 19.46 -5.54 10.92
C GLN A 24 20.96 -5.52 11.23
N THR A 25 21.56 -6.69 11.49
CA THR A 25 22.98 -6.81 11.77
C THR A 25 23.82 -6.31 10.59
N LEU A 26 23.51 -6.70 9.35
CA LEU A 26 24.23 -6.25 8.16
C LEU A 26 24.19 -4.72 8.02
N ILE A 27 23.06 -4.07 8.28
CA ILE A 27 22.97 -2.61 8.24
C ILE A 27 23.80 -2.01 9.36
N SER A 28 23.64 -2.46 10.62
CA SER A 28 24.33 -1.87 11.79
C SER A 28 25.86 -2.00 11.72
N GLU A 29 26.38 -3.14 11.23
CA GLU A 29 27.81 -3.38 11.09
C GLU A 29 28.47 -2.67 9.92
N ASN A 30 27.69 -2.24 8.93
CA ASN A 30 28.18 -1.58 7.73
C ASN A 30 27.67 -0.14 7.59
N LEU A 31 27.23 0.47 8.68
CA LEU A 31 26.75 1.84 8.66
C LEU A 31 27.94 2.80 8.38
N SER A 32 27.83 3.54 7.29
CA SER A 32 28.73 4.58 6.85
C SER A 32 27.91 5.78 6.38
N ASN A 33 28.52 6.95 6.19
CA ASN A 33 27.81 8.10 5.64
C ASN A 33 27.21 7.79 4.25
N GLU A 34 27.91 6.96 3.46
CA GLU A 34 27.45 6.49 2.15
C GLU A 34 26.24 5.56 2.29
N MET A 35 26.28 4.64 3.26
CA MET A 35 25.16 3.75 3.54
C MET A 35 23.94 4.55 4.02
N GLU A 36 24.11 5.48 4.94
CA GLU A 36 23.00 6.34 5.42
C GLU A 36 22.37 7.12 4.26
N TYR A 37 23.19 7.73 3.39
CA TYR A 37 22.70 8.45 2.22
C TYR A 37 21.91 7.52 1.27
N LEU A 38 22.42 6.32 1.00
CA LEU A 38 21.74 5.35 0.15
C LEU A 38 20.43 4.85 0.77
N LEU A 39 20.41 4.60 2.08
CA LEU A 39 19.20 4.24 2.81
C LEU A 39 18.18 5.36 2.72
N ASP A 40 18.58 6.62 2.89
CA ASP A 40 17.70 7.77 2.76
C ASP A 40 17.14 7.88 1.33
N VAL A 41 17.99 7.83 0.32
CA VAL A 41 17.56 7.86 -1.10
C VAL A 41 16.57 6.73 -1.40
N CYS A 42 16.85 5.52 -0.91
CA CYS A 42 16.05 4.34 -1.23
C CYS A 42 14.71 4.28 -0.49
N PHE A 43 14.70 4.60 0.80
CA PHE A 43 13.61 4.27 1.71
C PHE A 43 12.88 5.49 2.29
N ASN A 44 13.43 6.70 2.16
CA ASN A 44 12.70 7.91 2.52
C ASN A 44 11.57 8.15 1.51
N PRO A 45 10.29 8.06 1.94
CA PRO A 45 9.15 8.20 1.03
C PRO A 45 9.00 9.60 0.45
N PHE A 46 9.61 10.62 1.07
CA PHE A 46 9.56 12.01 0.60
C PHE A 46 10.64 12.34 -0.44
N ILE A 47 11.58 11.43 -0.69
CA ILE A 47 12.54 11.54 -1.79
C ILE A 47 11.99 10.81 -3.01
N THR A 48 11.87 11.49 -4.13
CA THR A 48 11.52 10.88 -5.42
C THR A 48 12.61 11.13 -6.45
N THR A 49 12.92 10.09 -7.24
CA THR A 49 13.82 10.19 -8.38
C THR A 49 13.07 10.36 -9.70
N LYS A 50 11.75 10.12 -9.70
CA LYS A 50 10.88 10.21 -10.88
C LYS A 50 11.36 9.35 -12.07
N LEU A 51 12.24 8.38 -11.79
CA LEU A 51 12.77 7.42 -12.76
C LEU A 51 12.03 6.09 -12.62
N HIS A 52 10.93 5.92 -13.37
CA HIS A 52 10.11 4.71 -13.26
C HIS A 52 10.65 3.53 -14.07
N LYS A 53 11.45 3.80 -15.10
CA LYS A 53 12.08 2.77 -15.95
C LYS A 53 13.43 3.29 -16.46
N LEU A 54 14.44 2.43 -16.38
CA LEU A 54 15.76 2.62 -16.99
C LEU A 54 16.10 1.40 -17.85
N ASN A 55 16.81 1.64 -18.95
CA ASN A 55 17.31 0.58 -19.80
C ASN A 55 18.71 0.18 -19.33
N LEU A 56 18.93 -1.12 -19.14
CA LEU A 56 20.27 -1.67 -19.05
C LEU A 56 20.69 -1.96 -20.50
N ASN A 57 21.31 -0.98 -21.15
CA ASN A 57 21.82 -1.19 -22.50
C ASN A 57 22.89 -2.28 -22.48
N THR A 58 22.88 -3.11 -23.49
CA THR A 58 23.85 -4.16 -23.70
C THR A 58 25.17 -3.56 -24.19
N HIS A 59 26.22 -3.99 -23.55
CA HIS A 59 27.64 -3.92 -23.91
C HIS A 59 27.99 -3.14 -25.18
N THR A 60 28.76 -2.04 -25.03
CA THR A 60 29.51 -1.42 -26.12
C THR A 60 30.92 -2.02 -26.09
N PRO A 61 31.31 -2.90 -27.03
CA PRO A 61 32.63 -3.53 -27.06
C PRO A 61 33.76 -2.50 -27.09
N GLY A 62 34.79 -2.69 -26.23
CA GLY A 62 35.99 -1.86 -26.23
C GLY A 62 36.01 -0.65 -25.29
N ARG A 63 34.96 -0.40 -24.51
CA ARG A 63 34.94 0.66 -23.45
C ARG A 63 35.64 0.17 -22.18
N LYS A 64 36.50 1.01 -21.60
CA LYS A 64 37.07 0.78 -20.25
C LYS A 64 36.05 1.20 -19.20
N TYR A 65 35.59 0.24 -18.41
CA TYR A 65 34.65 0.41 -17.31
C TYR A 65 35.40 0.72 -15.99
N GLN A 66 36.07 1.83 -15.89
CA GLN A 66 36.71 2.25 -14.65
C GLN A 66 36.51 3.74 -14.44
N ARG A 67 35.54 4.07 -13.60
CA ARG A 67 35.49 5.37 -12.94
C ARG A 67 36.17 5.25 -11.59
N ASP A 68 36.86 6.30 -11.19
CA ASP A 68 37.33 6.46 -9.83
C ASP A 68 36.11 6.36 -8.87
N PRO A 69 36.21 5.58 -7.77
CA PRO A 69 35.09 5.41 -6.82
C PRO A 69 34.54 6.73 -6.26
N GLU A 70 35.38 7.74 -6.04
CA GLU A 70 34.98 9.05 -5.54
C GLU A 70 34.27 9.85 -6.65
N GLU A 71 34.79 9.84 -7.87
CA GLU A 71 34.13 10.45 -9.04
C GLU A 71 32.75 9.84 -9.27
N PHE A 72 32.63 8.52 -9.19
CA PHE A 72 31.36 7.82 -9.34
C PHE A 72 30.36 8.26 -8.25
N TRP A 73 30.79 8.28 -6.98
CA TRP A 73 29.97 8.68 -5.86
C TRP A 73 29.46 10.12 -6.00
N ASN A 74 30.33 11.03 -6.40
CA ASN A 74 29.97 12.43 -6.61
C ASN A 74 29.02 12.60 -7.78
N THR A 75 29.21 11.86 -8.88
CA THR A 75 28.30 11.87 -10.04
C THR A 75 26.92 11.35 -9.65
N PHE A 76 26.86 10.25 -8.88
CA PHE A 76 25.62 9.69 -8.37
C PHE A 76 24.87 10.68 -7.48
N LYS A 77 25.55 11.28 -6.49
CA LYS A 77 24.91 12.27 -5.61
C LYS A 77 24.37 13.48 -6.38
N THR A 78 25.15 14.02 -7.30
CA THR A 78 24.74 15.14 -8.14
C THR A 78 23.49 14.79 -8.95
N LEU A 79 23.47 13.61 -9.58
CA LEU A 79 22.31 13.15 -10.33
C LEU A 79 21.07 12.99 -9.43
N VAL A 80 21.21 12.43 -8.24
CA VAL A 80 20.10 12.26 -7.29
C VAL A 80 19.54 13.62 -6.85
N GLU A 81 20.40 14.59 -6.52
CA GLU A 81 19.95 15.92 -6.11
C GLU A 81 19.22 16.66 -7.26
N GLU A 82 19.70 16.53 -8.50
CA GLU A 82 19.01 17.08 -9.67
C GLU A 82 17.66 16.40 -9.92
N LEU A 83 17.58 15.06 -9.75
CA LEU A 83 16.33 14.32 -9.86
C LEU A 83 15.32 14.73 -8.78
N LYS A 84 15.76 14.95 -7.55
CA LYS A 84 14.92 15.45 -6.45
C LYS A 84 14.35 16.85 -6.79
N ALA A 85 15.18 17.72 -7.35
CA ALA A 85 14.79 19.09 -7.67
C ALA A 85 13.94 19.22 -8.94
N ALA A 86 14.05 18.28 -9.87
CA ALA A 86 13.32 18.34 -11.14
C ALA A 86 11.82 18.03 -10.97
N PRO A 87 10.90 18.71 -11.67
CA PRO A 87 9.48 18.40 -11.64
C PRO A 87 9.15 17.02 -12.25
N ALA A 88 9.97 16.56 -13.22
CA ALA A 88 9.91 15.23 -13.81
C ALA A 88 11.30 14.80 -14.27
N ALA A 89 11.56 13.50 -14.37
CA ALA A 89 12.76 13.00 -14.99
C ALA A 89 12.67 13.21 -16.52
N ASN A 90 13.33 14.23 -17.02
CA ASN A 90 13.43 14.48 -18.46
C ASN A 90 14.42 13.52 -19.13
N ASP A 91 14.46 13.53 -20.47
CA ASP A 91 15.31 12.62 -21.23
C ASP A 91 16.81 12.78 -20.91
N SER A 92 17.27 14.00 -20.61
CA SER A 92 18.66 14.26 -20.22
C SER A 92 19.02 13.61 -18.89
N LEU A 93 18.17 13.73 -17.87
CA LEU A 93 18.38 13.10 -16.56
C LEU A 93 18.30 11.58 -16.66
N ARG A 94 17.35 11.06 -17.47
CA ARG A 94 17.23 9.63 -17.74
C ARG A 94 18.50 9.11 -18.44
N GLN A 95 18.96 9.77 -19.49
CA GLN A 95 20.19 9.38 -20.20
C GLN A 95 21.40 9.37 -19.27
N ARG A 96 21.56 10.36 -18.41
CA ARG A 96 22.66 10.41 -17.43
C ARG A 96 22.56 9.28 -16.39
N ALA A 97 21.37 8.87 -16.00
CA ALA A 97 21.17 7.71 -15.13
C ALA A 97 21.56 6.41 -15.86
N GLU A 98 21.18 6.26 -17.13
CA GLU A 98 21.56 5.13 -17.97
C GLU A 98 23.08 5.10 -18.23
N ASP A 99 23.67 6.25 -18.49
CA ASP A 99 25.14 6.40 -18.65
C ASP A 99 25.90 6.01 -17.37
N LEU A 100 25.35 6.35 -16.20
CA LEU A 100 25.91 5.94 -14.92
C LEU A 100 25.89 4.41 -14.75
N LEU A 101 24.80 3.76 -15.14
CA LEU A 101 24.68 2.30 -15.14
C LEU A 101 25.66 1.63 -16.11
N GLU A 102 25.85 2.20 -17.32
CA GLU A 102 26.66 1.61 -18.39
C GLU A 102 28.17 1.74 -18.14
N HIS A 103 28.61 2.90 -17.62
CA HIS A 103 30.03 3.25 -17.62
C HIS A 103 30.78 2.94 -16.32
N THR A 104 30.12 2.31 -15.35
CA THR A 104 30.69 2.14 -14.01
C THR A 104 31.16 0.73 -13.71
N PHE A 105 30.52 -0.28 -14.28
CA PHE A 105 30.76 -1.69 -13.94
C PHE A 105 30.93 -2.54 -15.18
N ASP A 106 31.77 -3.56 -15.08
CA ASP A 106 32.03 -4.50 -16.17
C ASP A 106 30.78 -5.35 -16.45
N PRO A 107 30.20 -5.28 -17.67
CA PRO A 107 29.02 -6.06 -18.02
C PRO A 107 29.31 -7.56 -18.19
N ASP A 108 30.56 -7.95 -18.41
CA ASP A 108 30.95 -9.35 -18.59
C ASP A 108 31.22 -10.04 -17.22
N SER A 109 31.21 -9.26 -16.11
CA SER A 109 31.30 -9.79 -14.76
C SER A 109 29.90 -9.99 -14.18
N ASP A 110 29.57 -11.23 -13.78
CA ASP A 110 28.27 -11.53 -13.12
C ASP A 110 28.04 -10.69 -11.85
N VAL A 111 29.10 -10.44 -11.09
CA VAL A 111 29.05 -9.60 -9.87
C VAL A 111 28.72 -8.16 -10.24
N ASP A 112 29.41 -7.58 -11.21
CA ASP A 112 29.19 -6.21 -11.64
C ASP A 112 27.81 -6.03 -12.32
N LEU A 113 27.33 -7.05 -13.04
CA LEU A 113 25.96 -7.07 -13.56
C LEU A 113 24.92 -7.05 -12.42
N GLY A 114 25.17 -7.81 -11.35
CA GLY A 114 24.35 -7.77 -10.12
C GLY A 114 24.31 -6.37 -9.50
N ILE A 115 25.47 -5.72 -9.38
CA ILE A 115 25.62 -4.37 -8.85
C ILE A 115 24.90 -3.33 -9.73
N ARG A 116 24.99 -3.43 -11.05
CA ARG A 116 24.26 -2.57 -12.01
C ARG A 116 22.74 -2.70 -11.82
N LYS A 117 22.24 -3.93 -11.68
CA LYS A 117 20.81 -4.18 -11.41
C LYS A 117 20.39 -3.59 -10.06
N MET A 118 21.23 -3.70 -9.03
CA MET A 118 20.96 -3.10 -7.72
C MET A 118 20.97 -1.57 -7.79
N LEU A 119 21.94 -0.96 -8.47
CA LEU A 119 22.00 0.49 -8.70
C LEU A 119 20.75 0.99 -9.46
N MET A 120 20.29 0.23 -10.44
CA MET A 120 19.03 0.54 -11.14
C MET A 120 17.83 0.52 -10.17
N LYS A 121 17.77 -0.44 -9.24
CA LYS A 121 16.73 -0.46 -8.20
C LYS A 121 16.82 0.77 -7.28
N VAL A 122 18.01 1.19 -6.90
CA VAL A 122 18.25 2.41 -6.12
C VAL A 122 17.72 3.63 -6.88
N LEU A 123 18.15 3.84 -8.11
CA LEU A 123 17.74 4.98 -8.94
C LEU A 123 16.26 5.01 -9.26
N THR A 124 15.62 3.86 -9.41
CA THR A 124 14.17 3.75 -9.64
C THR A 124 13.35 3.60 -8.37
N LYS A 125 13.98 3.62 -7.19
CA LYS A 125 13.36 3.39 -5.86
C LYS A 125 12.57 2.08 -5.76
N ARG A 126 12.95 1.05 -6.51
CA ARG A 126 12.29 -0.28 -6.50
C ARG A 126 13.04 -1.28 -5.61
N MET A 127 13.27 -0.88 -4.37
CA MET A 127 14.06 -1.63 -3.38
C MET A 127 13.22 -2.69 -2.66
N ASN A 128 12.68 -3.68 -3.39
CA ASN A 128 11.92 -4.79 -2.82
C ASN A 128 12.83 -5.86 -2.20
N ILE A 129 13.74 -5.46 -1.30
CA ILE A 129 14.74 -6.31 -0.67
C ILE A 129 14.36 -6.73 0.76
N GLY A 130 13.09 -6.50 1.16
CA GLY A 130 12.61 -6.84 2.49
C GLY A 130 13.19 -5.96 3.60
N LEU A 131 13.55 -4.72 3.28
CA LEU A 131 13.84 -3.63 4.21
C LEU A 131 12.67 -2.63 4.21
N GLY A 132 12.51 -1.94 5.34
CA GLY A 132 11.59 -0.82 5.47
C GLY A 132 12.07 0.11 6.59
N ALA A 133 11.51 1.31 6.68
CA ALA A 133 11.94 2.35 7.63
C ALA A 133 12.08 1.83 9.06
N LYS A 134 11.09 1.09 9.58
CA LYS A 134 11.14 0.52 10.94
C LYS A 134 12.34 -0.39 11.19
N LEU A 135 12.64 -1.25 10.21
CA LEU A 135 13.77 -2.18 10.33
C LEU A 135 15.10 -1.43 10.30
N ILE A 136 15.22 -0.45 9.39
CA ILE A 136 16.41 0.40 9.24
C ILE A 136 16.63 1.23 10.49
N ASN A 137 15.64 1.96 10.95
CA ASN A 137 15.71 2.80 12.15
C ASN A 137 16.07 1.97 13.39
N LYS A 138 15.51 0.76 13.51
CA LYS A 138 15.87 -0.18 14.58
C LYS A 138 17.32 -0.66 14.47
N ALA A 139 17.81 -0.91 13.25
CA ALA A 139 19.19 -1.35 13.01
C ALA A 139 20.22 -0.25 13.36
N VAL A 140 19.89 1.00 13.04
CA VAL A 140 20.73 2.18 13.28
C VAL A 140 20.64 2.67 14.74
N GLY A 141 19.51 2.39 15.41
CA GLY A 141 19.25 2.86 16.78
C GLY A 141 18.75 4.30 16.85
N SER A 142 18.42 4.90 15.72
CA SER A 142 17.87 6.26 15.60
C SER A 142 16.91 6.34 14.40
N GLU A 143 16.03 7.34 14.39
CA GLU A 143 15.08 7.56 13.32
C GLU A 143 15.72 8.35 12.17
N ILE A 144 16.43 7.65 11.28
CA ILE A 144 17.07 8.24 10.10
C ILE A 144 16.18 8.21 8.86
N ILE A 145 15.21 7.29 8.80
CA ILE A 145 14.27 7.18 7.70
C ILE A 145 12.87 7.52 8.22
N PRO A 146 12.19 8.54 7.66
CA PRO A 146 10.81 8.82 8.00
C PRO A 146 9.92 7.59 7.76
N ASP A 147 9.05 7.28 8.74
CA ASP A 147 8.05 6.20 8.64
C ASP A 147 6.64 6.81 8.74
N PRO A 148 6.24 7.62 7.75
CA PRO A 148 4.95 8.27 7.78
C PRO A 148 3.83 7.23 7.75
N SER A 149 2.77 7.55 8.44
CA SER A 149 1.54 6.77 8.37
C SER A 149 0.35 7.69 8.12
N LEU A 150 -0.73 7.11 7.63
CA LEU A 150 -1.98 7.83 7.43
C LEU A 150 -2.92 7.56 8.59
N MET A 151 -3.90 8.44 8.78
CA MET A 151 -5.00 8.16 9.69
C MET A 151 -5.78 6.93 9.21
N LEU A 152 -5.98 5.95 10.08
CA LEU A 152 -6.62 4.68 9.77
C LEU A 152 -7.86 4.48 10.64
N ALA A 153 -8.93 4.00 10.02
CA ALA A 153 -10.13 3.61 10.72
C ALA A 153 -9.94 2.34 11.56
N THR A 154 -10.65 2.25 12.67
CA THR A 154 -10.82 1.04 13.49
C THR A 154 -12.22 0.44 13.25
N ASP A 155 -12.46 -0.72 13.83
CA ASP A 155 -13.74 -1.45 13.84
C ASP A 155 -14.48 -1.35 15.18
N LYS A 156 -14.05 -0.45 16.07
CA LYS A 156 -14.63 -0.25 17.40
C LYS A 156 -15.92 0.56 17.34
N GLN A 157 -17.00 -0.09 16.92
CA GLN A 157 -18.30 0.55 16.68
C GLN A 157 -18.90 1.16 17.95
N GLU A 158 -18.57 0.63 19.12
CA GLU A 158 -19.01 1.14 20.43
C GLU A 158 -18.58 2.59 20.70
N GLU A 159 -17.53 3.07 20.05
CA GLU A 159 -17.06 4.44 20.21
C GLU A 159 -18.03 5.46 19.56
N ILE A 160 -18.76 5.06 18.51
CA ILE A 160 -19.68 5.95 17.76
C ILE A 160 -20.77 6.48 18.68
N GLU A 161 -21.28 5.67 19.61
CA GLU A 161 -22.34 6.05 20.54
C GLU A 161 -21.92 7.15 21.53
N THR A 162 -20.60 7.42 21.62
CA THR A 162 -20.05 8.47 22.47
C THR A 162 -19.95 9.84 21.80
N TRP A 163 -20.27 9.91 20.50
CA TRP A 163 -20.09 11.14 19.72
C TRP A 163 -21.37 11.95 19.64
N ASP A 164 -21.25 13.27 19.80
CA ASP A 164 -22.37 14.20 19.65
C ASP A 164 -22.84 14.34 18.19
N LYS A 165 -21.93 14.18 17.25
CA LYS A 165 -22.16 14.23 15.82
C LYS A 165 -21.35 13.14 15.11
N ILE A 166 -21.95 12.54 14.11
CA ILE A 166 -21.36 11.48 13.30
C ILE A 166 -21.35 11.94 11.84
N TYR A 167 -20.17 11.94 11.23
CA TYR A 167 -19.99 12.23 9.80
C TYR A 167 -19.76 10.90 9.08
N CYS A 168 -20.80 10.42 8.40
CA CYS A 168 -20.74 9.17 7.63
C CYS A 168 -20.25 9.46 6.22
N GLU A 169 -19.20 8.79 5.78
CA GLU A 169 -18.72 8.80 4.39
C GLU A 169 -18.86 7.41 3.78
N GLU A 170 -19.11 7.35 2.48
CA GLU A 170 -19.08 6.09 1.75
C GLU A 170 -17.69 5.46 1.85
N LYS A 171 -17.64 4.19 2.20
CA LYS A 171 -16.41 3.40 2.15
C LYS A 171 -16.23 2.85 0.75
N TYR A 172 -15.37 3.50 -0.01
CA TYR A 172 -15.05 3.09 -1.38
C TYR A 172 -14.23 1.79 -1.38
N ASP A 173 -14.54 0.91 -2.32
CA ASP A 173 -13.74 -0.29 -2.61
C ASP A 173 -12.74 0.02 -3.72
N GLY A 174 -11.51 0.33 -3.31
CA GLY A 174 -10.48 0.78 -4.23
C GLY A 174 -9.06 0.61 -3.67
N VAL A 175 -8.20 1.54 -4.05
CA VAL A 175 -6.85 1.67 -3.51
C VAL A 175 -6.67 3.07 -2.96
N ARG A 176 -6.41 3.18 -1.66
CA ARG A 176 -6.12 4.47 -1.04
C ARG A 176 -4.86 5.08 -1.61
N VAL A 177 -4.98 6.31 -2.07
CA VAL A 177 -3.92 7.11 -2.63
C VAL A 177 -3.90 8.48 -1.96
N ILE A 178 -2.72 8.96 -1.62
CA ILE A 178 -2.49 10.37 -1.27
C ILE A 178 -1.82 11.06 -2.44
N ALA A 179 -2.32 12.23 -2.80
CA ALA A 179 -1.73 13.11 -3.78
C ALA A 179 -1.07 14.28 -3.03
N MET A 180 0.25 14.33 -3.01
CA MET A 180 1.04 15.34 -2.31
C MET A 180 1.50 16.42 -3.27
N MET A 181 1.27 17.67 -2.92
CA MET A 181 1.77 18.81 -3.67
C MET A 181 3.28 18.95 -3.47
N ASN A 182 4.02 19.01 -4.56
CA ASN A 182 5.44 19.29 -4.58
C ASN A 182 5.71 20.81 -4.53
N PRO A 183 6.94 21.26 -4.19
CA PRO A 183 7.31 22.68 -4.18
C PRO A 183 7.09 23.40 -5.52
N ASP A 184 7.19 22.69 -6.65
CA ASP A 184 6.91 23.19 -7.99
C ASP A 184 5.43 23.16 -8.38
N ARG A 185 4.55 22.84 -7.42
CA ARG A 185 3.09 22.73 -7.55
C ARG A 185 2.59 21.55 -8.40
N SER A 186 3.48 20.67 -8.84
CA SER A 186 3.11 19.35 -9.36
C SER A 186 2.66 18.42 -8.24
N PHE A 187 2.10 17.25 -8.60
CA PHE A 187 1.65 16.26 -7.62
C PHE A 187 2.38 14.94 -7.77
N SER A 188 2.85 14.41 -6.64
CA SER A 188 3.31 13.02 -6.50
C SER A 188 2.23 12.20 -5.82
N PHE A 189 2.09 10.94 -6.24
CA PHE A 189 1.06 10.04 -5.74
C PHE A 189 1.68 8.88 -4.99
N TYR A 190 1.10 8.55 -3.84
CA TYR A 190 1.60 7.47 -2.99
C TYR A 190 0.44 6.56 -2.57
N THR A 191 0.70 5.26 -2.54
CA THR A 191 -0.22 4.31 -1.92
C THR A 191 -0.23 4.49 -0.40
N ARG A 192 -1.16 3.83 0.29
CA ARG A 192 -1.22 3.80 1.76
C ARG A 192 0.09 3.39 2.43
N ALA A 193 0.93 2.59 1.76
CA ALA A 193 2.24 2.15 2.23
C ALA A 193 3.37 3.08 1.78
N PHE A 194 3.05 4.28 1.30
CA PHE A 194 3.98 5.26 0.74
C PHE A 194 4.85 4.74 -0.41
N ASN A 195 4.36 3.74 -1.16
CA ASN A 195 4.97 3.41 -2.44
C ASN A 195 4.54 4.44 -3.48
N GLU A 196 5.51 5.06 -4.13
CA GLU A 196 5.26 6.07 -5.17
C GLU A 196 4.62 5.44 -6.42
N LEU A 197 3.61 6.10 -6.95
CA LEU A 197 2.99 5.78 -8.21
C LEU A 197 3.53 6.71 -9.31
N ASP A 198 3.71 6.17 -10.51
CA ASP A 198 4.10 6.96 -11.68
C ASP A 198 3.03 8.01 -11.99
N SER A 199 3.33 9.29 -11.70
CA SER A 199 2.40 10.40 -11.89
C SER A 199 2.00 10.60 -13.36
N SER A 200 2.79 10.13 -14.32
CA SER A 200 2.41 10.15 -15.75
C SER A 200 1.20 9.25 -16.03
N LYS A 201 0.97 8.23 -15.19
CA LYS A 201 -0.18 7.32 -15.26
C LYS A 201 -1.42 7.82 -14.49
N LEU A 202 -1.32 9.01 -13.91
CA LEU A 202 -2.39 9.74 -13.22
C LEU A 202 -2.42 11.21 -13.69
N SER A 203 -2.04 11.43 -14.94
CA SER A 203 -1.74 12.75 -15.50
C SER A 203 -2.95 13.69 -15.49
N LYS A 204 -4.16 13.20 -15.78
CA LYS A 204 -5.39 13.97 -15.74
C LYS A 204 -5.71 14.43 -14.32
N ILE A 205 -5.63 13.50 -13.36
CA ILE A 205 -5.84 13.78 -11.93
C ILE A 205 -4.80 14.79 -11.43
N ALA A 206 -3.52 14.61 -11.78
CA ALA A 206 -2.44 15.52 -11.40
C ALA A 206 -2.66 16.94 -11.91
N LYS A 207 -3.06 17.09 -13.18
CA LYS A 207 -3.35 18.38 -13.80
C LYS A 207 -4.54 19.08 -13.12
N ASP A 208 -5.62 18.34 -12.85
CA ASP A 208 -6.81 18.90 -12.22
C ASP A 208 -6.48 19.34 -10.78
N LEU A 209 -5.78 18.51 -9.98
CA LEU A 209 -5.34 18.88 -8.63
C LEU A 209 -4.46 20.13 -8.61
N SER A 210 -3.50 20.25 -9.53
CA SER A 210 -2.67 21.44 -9.68
C SER A 210 -3.52 22.68 -9.95
N THR A 211 -4.45 22.58 -10.88
CA THR A 211 -5.34 23.69 -11.27
C THR A 211 -6.24 24.15 -10.11
N ILE A 212 -6.89 23.24 -9.40
CA ILE A 212 -7.80 23.60 -8.29
C ILE A 212 -7.04 24.12 -7.08
N SER A 213 -5.88 23.54 -6.79
CA SER A 213 -5.03 23.98 -5.68
C SER A 213 -4.50 25.40 -5.90
N ASP A 214 -4.13 25.75 -7.13
CA ASP A 214 -3.72 27.10 -7.49
C ASP A 214 -4.87 28.10 -7.31
N LYS A 215 -6.06 27.75 -7.75
CA LYS A 215 -7.27 28.60 -7.59
C LYS A 215 -7.67 28.78 -6.13
N ALA A 216 -7.49 27.74 -5.31
CA ALA A 216 -7.78 27.79 -3.88
C ALA A 216 -6.66 28.44 -3.05
N GLY A 217 -5.49 28.72 -3.66
CA GLY A 217 -4.33 29.30 -2.96
C GLY A 217 -3.55 28.33 -2.08
N HIS A 218 -3.71 27.02 -2.26
CA HIS A 218 -2.94 26.02 -1.52
C HIS A 218 -1.48 26.02 -1.97
N THR A 219 -0.55 25.80 -1.03
CA THR A 219 0.89 25.82 -1.28
C THR A 219 1.64 24.61 -0.77
N ASN A 220 1.05 23.84 0.16
CA ASN A 220 1.70 22.72 0.82
C ASN A 220 0.68 21.72 1.37
N VAL A 221 -0.06 21.06 0.49
CA VAL A 221 -1.16 20.17 0.88
C VAL A 221 -1.03 18.78 0.30
N PHE A 222 -1.67 17.82 0.94
CA PHE A 222 -2.00 16.54 0.33
C PHE A 222 -3.51 16.29 0.34
N TYR A 223 -3.98 15.65 -0.71
CA TYR A 223 -5.34 15.14 -0.85
C TYR A 223 -5.32 13.65 -0.52
N ASP A 224 -6.19 13.24 0.38
CA ASP A 224 -6.35 11.84 0.80
C ASP A 224 -7.64 11.29 0.19
N GLY A 225 -7.54 10.21 -0.56
CA GLY A 225 -8.68 9.71 -1.30
C GLY A 225 -8.54 8.22 -1.66
N GLU A 226 -9.62 7.70 -2.24
CA GLU A 226 -9.66 6.33 -2.75
C GLU A 226 -9.71 6.38 -4.28
N LEU A 227 -8.73 5.72 -4.91
CA LEU A 227 -8.71 5.50 -6.35
C LEU A 227 -9.60 4.31 -6.68
N THR A 228 -10.64 4.54 -7.48
CA THR A 228 -11.57 3.51 -7.95
C THR A 228 -11.59 3.46 -9.48
N ASP A 229 -12.32 2.51 -10.05
CA ASP A 229 -12.52 2.39 -11.48
C ASP A 229 -13.99 2.68 -11.83
N PHE A 230 -14.26 3.45 -12.89
CA PHE A 230 -15.63 3.72 -13.36
C PHE A 230 -16.43 2.44 -13.62
N ASP A 231 -15.76 1.39 -14.11
CA ASP A 231 -16.39 0.10 -14.43
C ASP A 231 -16.56 -0.81 -13.20
N ARG A 232 -16.26 -0.32 -11.99
CA ARG A 232 -16.26 -1.11 -10.74
C ARG A 232 -15.37 -2.36 -10.79
N LYS A 233 -14.41 -2.41 -11.69
CA LYS A 233 -13.40 -3.46 -11.76
C LYS A 233 -12.33 -3.22 -10.71
N SER A 234 -11.65 -4.29 -10.29
CA SER A 234 -10.57 -4.18 -9.30
C SER A 234 -9.46 -3.24 -9.78
N VAL A 235 -9.35 -2.10 -9.14
CA VAL A 235 -8.31 -1.10 -9.40
C VAL A 235 -6.93 -1.58 -8.89
N SER A 236 -6.90 -2.51 -7.94
CA SER A 236 -5.66 -3.03 -7.33
C SER A 236 -4.71 -3.63 -8.35
N GLY A 237 -5.25 -4.32 -9.38
CA GLY A 237 -4.45 -4.87 -10.48
C GLY A 237 -3.78 -3.77 -11.32
N LYS A 238 -4.51 -2.70 -11.63
CA LYS A 238 -3.99 -1.55 -12.38
C LYS A 238 -2.91 -0.80 -11.58
N VAL A 239 -3.15 -0.54 -10.30
CA VAL A 239 -2.15 0.08 -9.40
C VAL A 239 -0.90 -0.79 -9.29
N THR A 240 -1.05 -2.12 -9.22
CA THR A 240 0.08 -3.04 -9.24
C THR A 240 0.89 -2.95 -10.55
N GLN A 241 0.23 -2.76 -11.69
CA GLN A 241 0.93 -2.55 -12.99
C GLN A 241 1.70 -1.22 -12.99
N ILE A 242 1.12 -0.14 -12.43
CA ILE A 242 1.83 1.14 -12.29
C ILE A 242 3.08 0.95 -11.42
N LEU A 243 2.96 0.33 -10.25
CA LEU A 243 4.08 0.06 -9.35
C LEU A 243 5.18 -0.80 -10.00
N LYS A 244 4.79 -1.73 -10.87
CA LYS A 244 5.75 -2.57 -11.63
C LYS A 244 6.30 -1.90 -12.88
N GLY A 245 5.77 -0.73 -13.28
CA GLY A 245 6.14 -0.03 -14.53
C GLY A 245 5.73 -0.79 -15.79
N THR A 246 4.66 -1.58 -15.71
CA THR A 246 4.08 -2.35 -16.83
C THR A 246 2.72 -1.81 -17.27
N ALA A 247 2.29 -0.70 -16.67
CA ALA A 247 1.02 -0.07 -16.99
C ALA A 247 1.02 0.53 -18.41
N PRO A 248 -0.06 0.35 -19.19
CA PRO A 248 -0.23 1.02 -20.48
C PRO A 248 -0.40 2.54 -20.30
N ASP A 249 -0.20 3.31 -21.38
CA ASP A 249 -0.23 4.78 -21.30
C ASP A 249 -1.62 5.34 -20.98
N ASN A 250 -2.68 4.65 -21.37
CA ASN A 250 -4.07 5.05 -21.14
C ASN A 250 -4.71 4.38 -19.90
N ILE A 251 -3.92 3.95 -18.93
CA ILE A 251 -4.44 3.23 -17.75
C ILE A 251 -5.32 4.13 -16.88
N ASP A 252 -5.09 5.45 -16.90
CA ASP A 252 -5.81 6.44 -16.09
C ASP A 252 -7.16 6.89 -16.66
N ASP A 253 -7.51 6.52 -17.90
CA ASP A 253 -8.78 6.91 -18.54
C ASP A 253 -10.02 6.51 -17.72
N ASN A 254 -9.95 5.40 -16.99
CA ASN A 254 -11.03 4.86 -16.19
C ASN A 254 -10.87 5.09 -14.68
N PHE A 255 -9.83 5.77 -14.23
CA PHE A 255 -9.66 6.07 -12.82
C PHE A 255 -10.60 7.18 -12.35
N LEU A 256 -11.11 7.01 -11.14
CA LEU A 256 -11.86 8.01 -10.41
C LEU A 256 -11.22 8.18 -9.04
N PHE A 257 -10.83 9.39 -8.70
CA PHE A 257 -10.22 9.73 -7.43
C PHE A 257 -11.24 10.36 -6.50
N ASN A 258 -11.76 9.57 -5.54
CA ASN A 258 -12.75 10.01 -4.56
C ASN A 258 -12.01 10.59 -3.35
N VAL A 259 -11.90 11.90 -3.28
CA VAL A 259 -11.18 12.61 -2.23
C VAL A 259 -12.08 12.78 -1.01
N PHE A 260 -11.59 12.40 0.16
CA PHE A 260 -12.34 12.46 1.41
C PHE A 260 -11.65 13.28 2.50
N ASP A 261 -10.38 13.69 2.32
CA ASP A 261 -9.70 14.60 3.26
C ASP A 261 -8.66 15.48 2.55
N LEU A 262 -8.32 16.60 3.16
CA LEU A 262 -7.32 17.58 2.71
C LEU A 262 -6.54 18.05 3.92
N GLU A 263 -5.20 17.94 3.89
CA GLU A 263 -4.36 18.28 5.03
C GLU A 263 -3.02 18.90 4.56
N ASP A 264 -2.32 19.55 5.45
CA ASP A 264 -0.97 20.06 5.19
C ASP A 264 0.06 18.92 5.14
N ASN A 265 1.01 18.97 4.19
CA ASN A 265 2.06 17.96 4.06
C ASN A 265 2.87 17.79 5.36
N ALA A 266 3.08 18.87 6.13
CA ALA A 266 3.80 18.80 7.39
C ALA A 266 3.10 17.92 8.46
N THR A 267 1.83 17.59 8.28
CA THR A 267 1.09 16.66 9.15
C THR A 267 1.69 15.26 9.10
N LEU A 268 2.21 14.83 7.93
CA LEU A 268 2.84 13.52 7.79
C LEU A 268 4.16 13.44 8.56
N GLU A 269 4.90 14.54 8.64
CA GLU A 269 6.16 14.62 9.40
C GLU A 269 5.90 14.74 10.91
N LYS A 270 4.90 15.56 11.30
CA LYS A 270 4.55 15.80 12.71
C LYS A 270 3.71 14.68 13.33
N GLY A 271 3.15 13.80 12.51
CA GLY A 271 2.25 12.73 12.95
C GLY A 271 0.84 13.18 13.34
N LYS A 272 0.56 14.50 13.29
CA LYS A 272 -0.74 15.08 13.66
C LYS A 272 -0.97 16.42 12.99
N GLY A 273 -2.19 16.63 12.46
CA GLY A 273 -2.68 17.89 11.93
C GLY A 273 -3.14 18.85 13.02
N SER A 274 -3.46 20.07 12.63
CA SER A 274 -3.91 21.15 13.52
C SER A 274 -5.33 21.63 13.24
N VAL A 275 -6.00 21.09 12.21
CA VAL A 275 -7.32 21.51 11.74
C VAL A 275 -8.33 20.40 12.00
N LEU A 276 -9.54 20.76 12.49
CA LEU A 276 -10.61 19.81 12.74
C LEU A 276 -11.19 19.26 11.43
N TYR A 277 -11.78 18.06 11.48
CA TYR A 277 -12.34 17.39 10.32
C TYR A 277 -13.36 18.24 9.55
N THR A 278 -14.28 18.88 10.24
CA THR A 278 -15.32 19.71 9.60
C THR A 278 -14.74 20.90 8.84
N GLU A 279 -13.68 21.52 9.36
CA GLU A 279 -12.99 22.63 8.69
C GLU A 279 -12.21 22.12 7.49
N ARG A 280 -11.51 20.99 7.60
CA ARG A 280 -10.81 20.35 6.46
C ARG A 280 -11.80 19.96 5.36
N ARG A 281 -12.95 19.38 5.76
CA ARG A 281 -14.02 18.98 4.83
C ARG A 281 -14.60 20.15 4.08
N ARG A 282 -14.84 21.28 4.78
CA ARG A 282 -15.31 22.53 4.17
C ARG A 282 -14.28 23.06 3.16
N SER A 283 -13.01 23.16 3.56
CA SER A 283 -11.93 23.61 2.68
C SER A 283 -11.79 22.72 1.45
N LEU A 284 -11.88 21.39 1.63
CA LEU A 284 -11.88 20.43 0.52
C LEU A 284 -13.05 20.68 -0.44
N ALA A 285 -14.27 20.84 0.07
CA ALA A 285 -15.46 21.07 -0.74
C ALA A 285 -15.34 22.39 -1.55
N GLU A 286 -14.88 23.45 -0.90
CA GLU A 286 -14.64 24.76 -1.55
C GLU A 286 -13.57 24.64 -2.64
N THR A 287 -12.50 23.90 -2.40
CA THR A 287 -11.44 23.65 -3.39
C THR A 287 -11.97 22.87 -4.59
N LEU A 288 -12.75 21.83 -4.35
CA LEU A 288 -13.28 20.97 -5.43
C LEU A 288 -14.37 21.66 -6.27
N ASN A 289 -14.93 22.80 -5.84
CA ASN A 289 -15.81 23.61 -6.68
C ASN A 289 -15.11 24.19 -7.90
N PHE A 290 -13.78 24.21 -7.93
CA PHE A 290 -12.99 24.66 -9.09
C PHE A 290 -12.71 23.55 -10.11
N LEU A 291 -13.20 22.31 -9.88
CA LEU A 291 -13.00 21.19 -10.80
C LEU A 291 -13.66 21.46 -12.17
N PRO A 292 -13.04 21.04 -13.28
CA PRO A 292 -13.69 21.01 -14.56
C PRO A 292 -14.81 19.94 -14.59
N GLU A 293 -15.81 20.14 -15.46
CA GLU A 293 -16.97 19.21 -15.55
C GLU A 293 -16.58 17.78 -15.92
N ASP A 294 -15.49 17.62 -16.70
CA ASP A 294 -14.99 16.32 -17.15
C ASP A 294 -13.92 15.73 -16.23
N SER A 295 -13.75 16.27 -15.01
CA SER A 295 -12.74 15.80 -14.07
C SER A 295 -12.98 14.36 -13.61
N ASN A 296 -11.89 13.64 -13.39
CA ASN A 296 -11.88 12.32 -12.75
C ASN A 296 -11.70 12.41 -11.22
N ILE A 297 -11.88 13.59 -10.64
CA ILE A 297 -11.83 13.82 -9.19
C ILE A 297 -13.24 14.07 -8.68
N ARG A 298 -13.59 13.52 -7.54
CA ARG A 298 -14.88 13.74 -6.87
C ARG A 298 -14.70 13.94 -5.40
N LEU A 299 -15.57 14.78 -4.82
CA LEU A 299 -15.74 14.85 -3.38
C LEU A 299 -16.45 13.57 -2.91
N GLY A 300 -15.85 12.84 -1.99
CA GLY A 300 -16.51 11.71 -1.33
C GLY A 300 -17.84 12.14 -0.71
N GLN A 301 -18.89 11.34 -0.86
CA GLN A 301 -20.19 11.68 -0.31
C GLN A 301 -20.15 11.57 1.23
N MET A 302 -20.78 12.54 1.91
CA MET A 302 -20.82 12.62 3.38
C MET A 302 -22.21 12.98 3.84
N TRP A 303 -22.65 12.36 4.94
CA TRP A 303 -23.89 12.65 5.67
C TRP A 303 -23.56 12.98 7.12
N GLU A 304 -24.16 14.03 7.64
CA GLU A 304 -24.12 14.36 9.07
C GLU A 304 -25.35 13.78 9.75
N VAL A 305 -25.14 13.00 10.81
CA VAL A 305 -26.21 12.37 11.60
C VAL A 305 -25.90 12.43 13.09
N ASP A 306 -26.94 12.23 13.90
CA ASP A 306 -26.88 12.39 15.35
C ASP A 306 -26.95 11.06 16.13
N SER A 307 -27.16 9.95 15.42
CA SER A 307 -27.37 8.66 16.08
C SER A 307 -26.76 7.48 15.30
N MET A 308 -26.51 6.40 16.01
CA MET A 308 -26.14 5.12 15.40
C MET A 308 -27.27 4.56 14.54
N GLU A 309 -28.54 4.81 14.89
CA GLU A 309 -29.70 4.37 14.10
C GLU A 309 -29.71 5.02 12.72
N ASP A 310 -29.50 6.34 12.63
CA ASP A 310 -29.39 7.04 11.35
C ASP A 310 -28.17 6.57 10.55
N THR A 311 -27.06 6.33 11.24
CA THR A 311 -25.85 5.75 10.63
C THR A 311 -26.15 4.40 9.96
N LEU A 312 -26.91 3.52 10.62
CA LEU A 312 -27.29 2.22 10.08
C LEU A 312 -28.26 2.32 8.90
N ILE A 313 -29.10 3.35 8.84
CA ILE A 313 -29.95 3.63 7.67
C ILE A 313 -29.07 3.94 6.45
N ILE A 314 -28.09 4.84 6.60
CA ILE A 314 -27.16 5.20 5.54
C ILE A 314 -26.33 3.96 5.12
N TYR A 315 -25.81 3.22 6.08
CA TYR A 315 -25.06 2.00 5.84
C TYR A 315 -25.85 1.00 4.99
N LYS A 316 -27.11 0.71 5.37
CA LYS A 316 -27.98 -0.22 4.63
C LYS A 316 -28.29 0.27 3.23
N ASP A 317 -28.50 1.58 3.05
CA ASP A 317 -28.74 2.17 1.72
C ASP A 317 -27.52 1.98 0.81
N ILE A 318 -26.31 2.26 1.32
CA ILE A 318 -25.06 2.08 0.56
C ILE A 318 -24.84 0.62 0.19
N VAL A 319 -24.97 -0.31 1.14
CA VAL A 319 -24.78 -1.74 0.90
C VAL A 319 -25.82 -2.28 -0.08
N SER A 320 -27.08 -1.84 0.03
CA SER A 320 -28.16 -2.26 -0.92
C SER A 320 -27.88 -1.84 -2.36
N LYS A 321 -27.07 -0.79 -2.56
CA LYS A 321 -26.61 -0.31 -3.88
C LYS A 321 -25.28 -0.93 -4.32
N GLY A 322 -24.75 -1.90 -3.55
CA GLY A 322 -23.50 -2.61 -3.83
C GLY A 322 -22.23 -1.88 -3.38
N GLY A 323 -22.36 -0.91 -2.46
CA GLY A 323 -21.21 -0.29 -1.80
C GLY A 323 -20.65 -1.16 -0.67
N GLU A 324 -19.41 -0.93 -0.25
CA GLU A 324 -18.72 -1.73 0.79
C GLU A 324 -19.24 -1.44 2.22
N GLY A 325 -19.73 -0.21 2.45
CA GLY A 325 -20.17 0.26 3.76
C GLY A 325 -19.86 1.74 3.98
N VAL A 326 -19.63 2.13 5.24
CA VAL A 326 -19.35 3.53 5.62
C VAL A 326 -18.11 3.65 6.50
N ILE A 327 -17.50 4.82 6.45
CA ILE A 327 -16.52 5.30 7.43
C ILE A 327 -17.22 6.39 8.24
N CYS A 328 -17.44 6.13 9.52
CA CYS A 328 -17.93 7.13 10.48
C CYS A 328 -16.75 7.91 11.04
N LYS A 329 -16.88 9.22 11.08
CA LYS A 329 -15.89 10.15 11.62
C LYS A 329 -16.52 11.06 12.65
N ASN A 330 -15.76 11.44 13.67
CA ASN A 330 -16.12 12.57 14.52
C ASN A 330 -15.34 13.81 14.11
N ASP A 331 -15.65 14.98 14.69
CA ASP A 331 -14.92 16.21 14.44
C ASP A 331 -13.61 16.24 15.22
N HIS A 332 -12.56 15.70 14.60
CA HIS A 332 -11.25 15.50 15.22
C HIS A 332 -10.10 15.88 14.30
N LEU A 333 -8.91 16.10 14.88
CA LEU A 333 -7.69 16.36 14.13
C LEU A 333 -7.27 15.12 13.32
N TYR A 334 -6.60 15.34 12.19
CA TYR A 334 -5.97 14.23 11.46
C TYR A 334 -4.80 13.67 12.29
N GLU A 335 -4.78 12.36 12.55
CA GLU A 335 -3.73 11.70 13.31
C GLU A 335 -3.13 10.58 12.49
N CYS A 336 -1.82 10.62 12.25
CA CYS A 336 -1.08 9.65 11.43
C CYS A 336 -0.93 8.28 12.13
N LYS A 337 -2.05 7.69 12.55
CA LYS A 337 -2.15 6.40 13.23
C LYS A 337 -3.53 5.79 13.06
N ARG A 338 -3.72 4.57 13.55
CA ARG A 338 -5.06 4.02 13.75
C ARG A 338 -5.79 4.82 14.83
N SER A 339 -6.91 5.43 14.47
CA SER A 339 -7.66 6.36 15.34
C SER A 339 -9.06 5.84 15.60
N LYS A 340 -9.53 6.07 16.83
CA LYS A 340 -10.91 5.83 17.24
C LYS A 340 -11.87 6.91 16.73
N SER A 341 -11.34 7.99 16.14
CA SER A 341 -12.10 9.05 15.50
C SER A 341 -12.56 8.71 14.07
N TRP A 342 -12.08 7.59 13.52
CA TRP A 342 -12.53 7.00 12.27
C TRP A 342 -12.92 5.54 12.51
N ILE A 343 -14.18 5.21 12.27
CA ILE A 343 -14.72 3.87 12.50
C ILE A 343 -15.35 3.35 11.22
N LYS A 344 -14.92 2.17 10.81
CA LYS A 344 -15.47 1.51 9.63
C LYS A 344 -16.63 0.60 10.02
N LEU A 345 -17.74 0.75 9.32
CA LEU A 345 -18.84 -0.21 9.26
C LEU A 345 -18.82 -0.83 7.86
N LYS A 346 -18.59 -2.12 7.78
CA LYS A 346 -18.59 -2.87 6.53
C LYS A 346 -19.29 -4.20 6.73
N GLU A 347 -19.83 -4.73 5.66
CA GLU A 347 -20.47 -6.04 5.70
C GLU A 347 -19.41 -7.10 6.05
N VAL A 348 -19.81 -7.97 6.94
CA VAL A 348 -19.08 -9.16 7.30
C VAL A 348 -20.11 -10.26 7.34
N ASN A 349 -19.89 -11.27 6.51
CA ASN A 349 -20.75 -12.46 6.44
C ASN A 349 -20.09 -13.59 7.23
N ASP A 350 -20.90 -14.37 7.89
CA ASP A 350 -20.47 -15.58 8.58
C ASP A 350 -21.06 -16.79 7.87
N CYS A 351 -20.32 -17.87 7.84
CA CYS A 351 -20.78 -19.17 7.36
C CYS A 351 -20.07 -20.30 8.11
N ASP A 352 -20.69 -21.44 8.08
CA ASP A 352 -20.14 -22.67 8.66
C ASP A 352 -19.74 -23.63 7.54
N LEU A 353 -18.45 -23.97 7.46
CA LEU A 353 -17.87 -24.80 6.41
C LEU A 353 -17.31 -26.12 6.96
N GLU A 354 -17.38 -27.18 6.17
CA GLU A 354 -16.73 -28.45 6.50
C GLU A 354 -15.21 -28.36 6.22
N VAL A 355 -14.40 -28.73 7.19
CA VAL A 355 -12.97 -28.88 7.02
C VAL A 355 -12.69 -30.13 6.21
N VAL A 356 -12.08 -29.99 5.05
CA VAL A 356 -11.70 -31.10 4.14
C VAL A 356 -10.19 -31.32 4.10
N GLY A 357 -9.43 -30.46 4.74
CA GLY A 357 -7.99 -30.58 4.83
C GLY A 357 -7.37 -29.41 5.58
N TRP A 358 -6.05 -29.46 5.68
CA TRP A 358 -5.22 -28.40 6.26
C TRP A 358 -3.90 -28.31 5.50
N TYR A 359 -3.12 -27.27 5.74
CA TYR A 359 -1.79 -27.09 5.16
C TYR A 359 -0.81 -26.59 6.22
N PRO A 360 0.50 -26.94 6.10
CA PRO A 360 1.51 -26.55 7.07
C PRO A 360 1.77 -25.05 7.04
N GLY A 361 2.15 -24.52 8.21
CA GLY A 361 2.59 -23.15 8.36
C GLY A 361 4.01 -22.93 7.87
N GLU A 362 4.28 -21.68 7.46
CA GLU A 362 5.60 -21.23 7.04
C GLU A 362 6.07 -20.09 7.94
N GLY A 363 7.38 -19.92 8.01
CA GLY A 363 8.00 -18.81 8.73
C GLY A 363 7.69 -18.86 10.24
N LYS A 364 6.98 -17.87 10.79
CA LYS A 364 6.62 -17.83 12.22
C LYS A 364 5.67 -18.94 12.66
N ARG A 365 5.00 -19.60 11.71
CA ARG A 365 4.06 -20.70 11.97
C ARG A 365 4.65 -22.07 11.64
N GLU A 366 5.96 -22.17 11.43
CA GLU A 366 6.62 -23.45 11.21
C GLU A 366 6.42 -24.36 12.42
N GLY A 367 5.96 -25.59 12.15
CA GLY A 367 5.57 -26.57 13.20
C GLY A 367 4.09 -26.51 13.59
N PHE A 368 3.33 -25.53 13.10
CA PHE A 368 1.89 -25.42 13.27
C PHE A 368 1.16 -25.58 11.94
N ILE A 369 -0.17 -25.67 12.01
CA ILE A 369 -0.98 -25.54 10.78
C ILE A 369 -0.84 -24.11 10.24
N GLY A 370 -0.72 -23.95 8.91
CA GLY A 370 -0.79 -22.67 8.21
C GLY A 370 -2.22 -22.19 8.05
N GLY A 371 -3.14 -23.15 7.99
CA GLY A 371 -4.57 -22.91 7.90
C GLY A 371 -5.36 -24.14 7.48
N LEU A 372 -6.67 -23.96 7.31
CA LEU A 372 -7.63 -24.99 6.95
C LEU A 372 -8.03 -24.87 5.47
N ILE A 373 -8.42 -26.00 4.90
CA ILE A 373 -9.09 -26.09 3.59
C ILE A 373 -10.51 -26.52 3.86
N CYS A 374 -11.49 -25.71 3.45
CA CYS A 374 -12.89 -25.91 3.76
C CYS A 374 -13.78 -25.89 2.52
N THR A 375 -14.96 -26.51 2.63
CA THR A 375 -15.97 -26.58 1.60
C THR A 375 -17.36 -26.35 2.19
N ASP A 376 -18.32 -25.98 1.35
CA ASP A 376 -19.75 -25.87 1.67
C ASP A 376 -20.49 -27.21 1.51
N GLN A 377 -21.77 -27.26 1.82
CA GLN A 377 -22.60 -28.45 1.72
C GLN A 377 -22.67 -29.00 0.27
N SER A 378 -22.68 -28.12 -0.71
CA SER A 378 -22.71 -28.50 -2.13
C SER A 378 -21.37 -29.04 -2.66
N LYS A 379 -20.27 -28.88 -1.89
CA LYS A 379 -18.89 -29.26 -2.25
C LYS A 379 -18.37 -28.58 -3.52
N THR A 380 -18.96 -27.44 -3.86
CA THR A 380 -18.53 -26.63 -5.02
C THR A 380 -17.57 -25.52 -4.64
N LEU A 381 -17.45 -25.23 -3.34
CA LEU A 381 -16.59 -24.22 -2.77
C LEU A 381 -15.26 -24.82 -2.33
N ASN A 382 -14.15 -24.15 -2.61
CA ASN A 382 -12.84 -24.50 -2.10
C ASN A 382 -12.18 -23.25 -1.46
N VAL A 383 -12.12 -23.23 -0.14
CA VAL A 383 -11.63 -22.09 0.62
C VAL A 383 -10.40 -22.45 1.43
N LYS A 384 -9.32 -21.69 1.23
CA LYS A 384 -8.13 -21.74 2.10
C LYS A 384 -8.23 -20.64 3.14
N ILE A 385 -8.27 -21.04 4.40
CA ILE A 385 -8.42 -20.13 5.54
C ILE A 385 -7.10 -20.10 6.30
N GLY A 386 -6.33 -19.02 6.14
CA GLY A 386 -5.02 -18.82 6.79
C GLY A 386 -5.00 -17.71 7.84
N ALA A 387 -6.13 -16.99 8.02
CA ALA A 387 -6.25 -15.88 8.95
C ALA A 387 -7.31 -16.18 10.03
N GLY A 388 -7.28 -15.44 11.14
CA GLY A 388 -8.25 -15.54 12.22
C GLY A 388 -7.79 -16.38 13.41
N PHE A 389 -6.82 -17.25 13.25
CA PHE A 389 -6.29 -18.09 14.32
C PHE A 389 -5.54 -17.26 15.38
N THR A 390 -5.87 -17.49 16.64
CA THR A 390 -5.04 -17.06 17.78
C THR A 390 -3.85 -18.00 17.96
N ASP A 391 -2.86 -17.62 18.77
CA ASP A 391 -1.73 -18.50 19.09
C ASP A 391 -2.21 -19.78 19.80
N LEU A 392 -3.23 -19.67 20.65
CA LEU A 392 -3.85 -20.83 21.33
C LEU A 392 -4.57 -21.74 20.32
N ASP A 393 -5.25 -21.20 19.32
CA ASP A 393 -5.86 -22.02 18.26
C ASP A 393 -4.79 -22.79 17.51
N LEU A 394 -3.69 -22.12 17.13
CA LEU A 394 -2.59 -22.77 16.42
C LEU A 394 -1.98 -23.88 17.24
N GLU A 395 -1.71 -23.68 18.53
CA GLU A 395 -1.20 -24.70 19.43
C GLU A 395 -2.17 -25.88 19.56
N THR A 396 -3.45 -25.60 19.75
CA THR A 396 -4.45 -26.63 20.01
C THR A 396 -4.75 -27.45 18.75
N LEU A 397 -5.01 -26.77 17.61
CA LEU A 397 -5.41 -27.42 16.36
C LEU A 397 -4.24 -28.16 15.69
N SER A 398 -3.00 -27.77 15.98
CA SER A 398 -1.81 -28.42 15.40
C SER A 398 -1.40 -29.70 16.16
N GLN A 399 -1.99 -30.00 17.32
CA GLN A 399 -1.67 -31.23 18.03
C GLN A 399 -2.07 -32.48 17.26
N ASN A 400 -3.28 -32.46 16.66
CA ASN A 400 -3.80 -33.54 15.83
C ASN A 400 -4.61 -32.93 14.67
N PRO A 401 -3.97 -32.37 13.66
CA PRO A 401 -4.67 -31.60 12.63
C PRO A 401 -5.58 -32.47 11.74
N ASP A 402 -5.32 -33.77 11.64
CA ASP A 402 -6.19 -34.70 10.88
C ASP A 402 -7.54 -34.92 11.56
N ASP A 403 -7.64 -34.72 12.89
CA ASP A 403 -8.90 -34.82 13.65
C ASP A 403 -9.86 -33.65 13.34
N LEU A 404 -9.39 -32.65 12.61
CA LEU A 404 -10.21 -31.52 12.15
C LEU A 404 -11.00 -31.87 10.89
N ILE A 405 -10.57 -32.85 10.11
CA ILE A 405 -11.23 -33.26 8.86
C ILE A 405 -12.63 -33.79 9.19
N GLY A 406 -13.64 -33.22 8.49
CA GLY A 406 -15.06 -33.51 8.72
C GLY A 406 -15.69 -32.68 9.85
N ARG A 407 -14.94 -31.87 10.59
CA ARG A 407 -15.51 -30.90 11.54
C ARG A 407 -16.00 -29.65 10.84
N ILE A 408 -16.89 -28.93 11.50
CA ILE A 408 -17.42 -27.66 11.01
C ILE A 408 -16.62 -26.51 11.61
N ALA A 409 -16.13 -25.63 10.74
CA ALA A 409 -15.46 -24.39 11.12
C ALA A 409 -16.39 -23.20 10.84
N ALA A 410 -16.60 -22.36 11.85
CA ALA A 410 -17.20 -21.04 11.66
C ALA A 410 -16.18 -20.13 10.99
N VAL A 411 -16.60 -19.51 9.91
CA VAL A 411 -15.75 -18.70 9.04
C VAL A 411 -16.41 -17.38 8.76
N GLN A 412 -15.69 -16.31 8.97
CA GLN A 412 -16.09 -14.97 8.62
C GLN A 412 -15.47 -14.58 7.27
N TYR A 413 -16.22 -13.94 6.38
CA TYR A 413 -15.73 -13.51 5.08
C TYR A 413 -16.40 -12.22 4.60
N ASN A 414 -15.81 -11.54 3.62
CA ASN A 414 -16.39 -10.31 3.10
C ASN A 414 -17.42 -10.58 1.99
N VAL A 415 -17.00 -11.23 0.91
CA VAL A 415 -17.85 -11.52 -0.26
C VAL A 415 -17.50 -12.87 -0.86
N PRO A 416 -18.44 -13.55 -1.51
CA PRO A 416 -18.14 -14.70 -2.37
C PRO A 416 -17.40 -14.23 -3.63
N ILE A 417 -16.48 -15.05 -4.13
CA ILE A 417 -15.71 -14.79 -5.34
C ILE A 417 -15.67 -16.00 -6.26
N THR A 418 -15.68 -15.72 -7.55
CA THR A 418 -15.45 -16.73 -8.59
C THR A 418 -14.26 -16.29 -9.45
N ASP A 419 -13.28 -17.17 -9.64
CA ASP A 419 -12.12 -16.87 -10.48
C ASP A 419 -12.44 -17.06 -11.98
N LYS A 420 -11.47 -16.71 -12.84
CA LYS A 420 -11.59 -16.87 -14.30
C LYS A 420 -11.74 -18.32 -14.77
N HIS A 421 -11.46 -19.29 -13.92
CA HIS A 421 -11.60 -20.72 -14.17
C HIS A 421 -12.88 -21.29 -13.57
N GLN A 422 -13.81 -20.43 -13.13
CA GLN A 422 -15.07 -20.78 -12.46
C GLN A 422 -14.89 -21.47 -11.10
N ASN A 423 -13.72 -21.36 -10.46
CA ASN A 423 -13.53 -21.83 -9.10
C ASN A 423 -14.17 -20.85 -8.13
N ARG A 424 -14.99 -21.37 -7.23
CA ARG A 424 -15.70 -20.62 -6.19
C ARG A 424 -14.90 -20.58 -4.92
N SER A 425 -14.81 -19.41 -4.28
CA SER A 425 -14.11 -19.20 -3.02
C SER A 425 -14.70 -18.01 -2.26
N LEU A 426 -14.15 -17.70 -1.08
CA LEU A 426 -14.53 -16.56 -0.26
C LEU A 426 -13.39 -15.55 -0.21
N PHE A 427 -13.71 -14.26 -0.24
CA PHE A 427 -12.73 -13.20 -0.15
C PHE A 427 -12.42 -12.86 1.32
N LEU A 428 -11.13 -12.86 1.69
CA LEU A 428 -10.62 -12.64 3.03
C LEU A 428 -11.26 -13.53 4.10
N PRO A 429 -11.30 -14.85 3.91
CA PRO A 429 -11.88 -15.76 4.89
C PRO A 429 -11.02 -15.77 6.17
N ARG A 430 -11.70 -15.73 7.32
CA ARG A 430 -11.08 -15.74 8.64
C ARG A 430 -11.72 -16.85 9.47
N PHE A 431 -10.89 -17.64 10.12
CA PHE A 431 -11.31 -18.62 11.11
C PHE A 431 -11.85 -17.91 12.35
N ILE A 432 -12.97 -18.41 12.88
CA ILE A 432 -13.56 -17.98 14.15
C ILE A 432 -13.38 -19.07 15.19
N GLU A 433 -13.95 -20.26 14.93
CA GLU A 433 -13.86 -21.40 15.85
C GLU A 433 -14.19 -22.71 15.14
N ILE A 434 -13.87 -23.83 15.78
CA ILE A 434 -14.44 -25.14 15.41
C ILE A 434 -15.76 -25.32 16.14
N ARG A 435 -16.85 -25.50 15.39
CA ARG A 435 -18.19 -25.69 15.92
C ARG A 435 -18.31 -27.08 16.54
N THR A 436 -18.77 -27.13 17.77
CA THR A 436 -19.04 -28.39 18.50
C THR A 436 -20.53 -28.73 18.51
N ASP A 437 -21.36 -27.77 18.15
CA ASP A 437 -22.84 -27.83 18.18
C ASP A 437 -23.46 -28.02 16.80
N LYS A 438 -22.65 -28.01 15.73
CA LYS A 438 -23.13 -28.12 14.34
C LYS A 438 -22.48 -29.31 13.62
N MET A 439 -23.28 -30.07 12.88
CA MET A 439 -22.83 -31.29 12.21
C MET A 439 -22.80 -31.17 10.67
N PHE A 440 -23.42 -30.13 10.12
CA PHE A 440 -23.50 -29.92 8.66
C PHE A 440 -23.05 -28.52 8.31
N PRO A 441 -22.29 -28.35 7.21
CA PRO A 441 -21.92 -27.02 6.70
C PRO A 441 -23.12 -26.32 6.08
N ASP A 442 -23.00 -25.02 5.88
CA ASP A 442 -23.98 -24.22 5.14
C ASP A 442 -23.92 -24.50 3.64
N ASP A 443 -25.05 -24.39 2.97
CA ASP A 443 -25.15 -24.42 1.51
C ASP A 443 -24.98 -22.99 0.98
N LEU A 444 -23.84 -22.72 0.34
CA LEU A 444 -23.53 -21.44 -0.26
C LEU A 444 -23.75 -21.40 -1.78
N SER A 445 -24.35 -22.41 -2.35
CA SER A 445 -24.56 -22.54 -3.82
C SER A 445 -25.34 -21.36 -4.42
N ASN A 446 -26.20 -20.71 -3.63
CA ASN A 446 -27.02 -19.58 -4.06
C ASN A 446 -26.29 -18.22 -4.01
N LEU A 447 -25.04 -18.17 -3.53
CA LEU A 447 -24.24 -16.93 -3.42
C LEU A 447 -23.36 -16.66 -4.65
N PHE A 448 -23.32 -17.58 -5.61
CA PHE A 448 -22.45 -17.53 -6.78
C PHE A 448 -23.21 -17.48 -8.09
#